data_6c86a1b41788c3503e19c797acea63a4
#
_entry.id   6c86a1b41788c3503e19c797acea63a4
#
_cell.length_a   1.000
_cell.length_b   1.000
_cell.length_c   1.000
_cell.angle_alpha   90.00
_cell.angle_beta   90.00
_cell.angle_gamma   90.00
#
_symmetry.space_group_name_H-M   'P 1'
#
loop_
_entity.id
_entity.type
_entity.pdbx_description
1 polymer ?
#
loop_
_entity_poly.entity_id
_entity_poly.type
_entity_poly.pdbx_seq_one_letter_code
_entity_poly.pdbx_strand_id
1 'polypeptide(L)'
;KTTMKLPAPAPDLATLTRKYMETLGTILDARIGPEVNGAYEHWDKVRHRAPPAGLNAEQRWLGITWTRAALLKPLPLLLDKTQQPFKLALTDSMQRHLHYIDREAAGSVKGVDAASGQGRFMIRSLIEEAMTSSQLEGASTTRAVAKEMLSTGRAPRDQSERMIYNNYVAMNVIRERGIRPITPGEILELHSILTDGTLELPTDSGRFRTAEDNVAIFDRGSPPTLLHTPPPAEEVPARIERLCTFINEESTPFIHPVAKAIALHFQIGY
;
A
#
# COMPACT_ATOMS: atom_id res chain seq x y z
N LYS A 1 -8.16 21.36 -12.19
CA LYS A 1 -7.32 20.14 -12.32
C LYS A 1 -6.07 20.38 -11.50
N THR A 2 -5.92 19.68 -10.36
CA THR A 2 -4.73 19.79 -9.53
C THR A 2 -3.65 18.94 -10.18
N THR A 3 -2.61 19.56 -10.72
CA THR A 3 -1.42 18.88 -11.21
C THR A 3 -0.78 18.15 -10.03
N MET A 4 -0.54 16.84 -10.15
CA MET A 4 0.12 16.07 -9.09
C MET A 4 1.58 16.52 -9.04
N LYS A 5 1.97 17.17 -7.93
CA LYS A 5 3.34 17.66 -7.73
C LYS A 5 4.13 16.59 -7.00
N LEU A 6 5.29 16.21 -7.56
CA LEU A 6 6.23 15.34 -6.84
C LEU A 6 6.63 15.99 -5.51
N PRO A 7 6.70 15.21 -4.41
CA PRO A 7 7.20 15.71 -3.15
C PRO A 7 8.63 16.21 -3.28
N ALA A 8 8.99 17.27 -2.56
CA ALA A 8 10.36 17.73 -2.52
C ALA A 8 11.28 16.64 -1.99
N PRO A 9 12.42 16.37 -2.65
CA PRO A 9 13.38 15.38 -2.21
C PRO A 9 13.88 15.70 -0.80
N ALA A 10 13.90 14.68 0.07
CA ALA A 10 14.42 14.84 1.42
C ALA A 10 15.94 15.00 1.38
N PRO A 11 16.52 15.90 2.21
CA PRO A 11 17.96 15.98 2.37
C PRO A 11 18.55 14.65 2.89
N ASP A 12 19.69 14.26 2.37
CA ASP A 12 20.41 13.06 2.76
C ASP A 12 20.93 13.15 4.20
N LEU A 13 20.77 12.06 4.95
CA LEU A 13 21.16 11.98 6.36
C LEU A 13 22.66 12.24 6.59
N ALA A 14 23.53 11.65 5.76
CA ALA A 14 24.98 11.82 5.91
C ALA A 14 25.40 13.25 5.63
N THR A 15 24.78 13.89 4.64
CA THR A 15 25.01 15.29 4.30
C THR A 15 24.57 16.23 5.42
N LEU A 16 23.39 16.03 5.99
CA LEU A 16 22.92 16.82 7.13
C LEU A 16 23.77 16.61 8.38
N THR A 17 24.17 15.37 8.66
CA THR A 17 25.04 15.06 9.81
C THR A 17 26.37 15.81 9.70
N ARG A 18 27.00 15.83 8.52
CA ARG A 18 28.22 16.62 8.30
C ARG A 18 28.00 18.12 8.44
N LYS A 19 26.90 18.63 7.85
CA LYS A 19 26.57 20.06 7.88
C LYS A 19 26.35 20.60 9.29
N TYR A 20 25.77 19.79 10.18
CA TYR A 20 25.36 20.20 11.54
C TYR A 20 26.18 19.51 12.64
N MET A 21 27.41 19.06 12.33
CA MET A 21 28.27 18.35 13.27
C MET A 21 28.48 19.12 14.59
N GLU A 22 28.71 20.43 14.49
CA GLU A 22 28.97 21.28 15.66
C GLU A 22 27.71 21.52 16.54
N THR A 23 26.53 21.35 16.00
CA THR A 23 25.25 21.56 16.69
C THR A 23 24.52 20.26 17.02
N LEU A 24 25.16 19.11 16.85
CA LEU A 24 24.56 17.80 17.11
C LEU A 24 24.05 17.67 18.55
N GLY A 25 24.78 18.18 19.53
CA GLY A 25 24.37 18.18 20.94
C GLY A 25 22.99 18.84 21.12
N THR A 26 22.81 20.04 20.55
CA THR A 26 21.53 20.77 20.62
C THR A 26 20.37 20.00 19.96
N ILE A 27 20.65 19.31 18.83
CA ILE A 27 19.65 18.48 18.13
C ILE A 27 19.24 17.27 18.99
N LEU A 28 20.20 16.61 19.63
CA LEU A 28 19.97 15.47 20.53
C LEU A 28 19.20 15.90 21.79
N ASP A 29 19.58 17.02 22.40
CA ASP A 29 18.92 17.58 23.60
C ASP A 29 17.45 17.93 23.32
N ALA A 30 17.12 18.30 22.09
CA ALA A 30 15.75 18.59 21.68
C ALA A 30 14.84 17.33 21.65
N ARG A 31 15.38 16.13 21.83
CA ARG A 31 14.64 14.84 21.91
C ARG A 31 13.59 14.67 20.84
N ILE A 32 13.97 14.95 19.59
CA ILE A 32 13.07 14.89 18.43
C ILE A 32 12.67 13.44 18.17
N GLY A 33 11.36 13.16 18.20
CA GLY A 33 10.80 11.83 17.87
C GLY A 33 10.67 11.56 16.37
N PRO A 34 10.26 10.34 15.99
CA PRO A 34 10.12 9.93 14.59
C PRO A 34 8.87 10.52 13.91
N GLU A 35 7.96 11.07 14.69
CA GLU A 35 6.67 11.61 14.24
C GLU A 35 6.58 13.12 14.48
N VAL A 36 5.73 13.76 13.69
CA VAL A 36 5.36 15.16 13.83
C VAL A 36 3.86 15.24 14.08
N ASN A 37 3.45 15.71 15.26
CA ASN A 37 2.05 15.75 15.68
C ASN A 37 1.34 14.37 15.54
N GLY A 38 2.02 13.28 15.91
CA GLY A 38 1.49 11.92 15.85
C GLY A 38 1.38 11.35 14.45
N ALA A 39 2.06 11.93 13.46
CA ALA A 39 2.07 11.44 12.09
C ALA A 39 3.50 11.23 11.54
N TYR A 40 3.68 10.18 10.77
CA TYR A 40 4.93 9.91 10.04
C TYR A 40 4.98 10.76 8.77
N GLU A 41 5.31 12.06 8.92
CA GLU A 41 5.30 13.01 7.81
C GLU A 41 6.60 12.94 6.98
N HIS A 42 6.46 13.15 5.65
CA HIS A 42 7.58 13.31 4.73
C HIS A 42 8.19 14.71 4.85
N TRP A 43 9.47 14.85 4.44
CA TRP A 43 10.20 16.14 4.42
C TRP A 43 9.39 17.26 3.78
N ASP A 44 8.71 16.97 2.68
CA ASP A 44 7.92 17.97 1.95
C ASP A 44 6.86 18.67 2.82
N LYS A 45 6.34 17.99 3.85
CA LYS A 45 5.45 18.58 4.86
C LYS A 45 6.22 19.16 6.04
N VAL A 46 7.21 18.42 6.55
CA VAL A 46 7.97 18.79 7.75
C VAL A 46 8.70 20.11 7.58
N ARG A 47 9.27 20.39 6.40
CA ARG A 47 10.01 21.64 6.11
C ARG A 47 9.17 22.92 6.26
N HIS A 48 7.84 22.81 6.21
CA HIS A 48 6.90 23.94 6.35
C HIS A 48 6.33 24.07 7.75
N ARG A 49 6.71 23.17 8.66
CA ARG A 49 6.25 23.23 10.05
C ARG A 49 7.29 23.92 10.93
N ALA A 50 6.81 24.70 11.90
CA ALA A 50 7.69 25.35 12.87
C ALA A 50 8.58 24.32 13.59
N PRO A 51 9.92 24.44 13.53
CA PRO A 51 10.82 23.57 14.27
C PRO A 51 10.78 23.88 15.78
N PRO A 52 11.32 23.01 16.64
CA PRO A 52 11.57 23.33 18.05
C PRO A 52 12.41 24.60 18.20
N ALA A 53 12.25 25.30 19.31
CA ALA A 53 13.01 26.53 19.58
C ALA A 53 14.54 26.30 19.47
N GLY A 54 15.21 27.21 18.82
CA GLY A 54 16.67 27.13 18.59
C GLY A 54 17.13 26.22 17.47
N LEU A 55 16.20 25.55 16.76
CA LEU A 55 16.51 24.70 15.60
C LEU A 55 15.89 25.26 14.33
N ASN A 56 16.50 24.91 13.19
CA ASN A 56 15.88 25.10 11.87
C ASN A 56 15.21 23.81 11.35
N ALA A 57 14.54 23.91 10.20
CA ALA A 57 13.80 22.79 9.60
C ALA A 57 14.70 21.57 9.26
N GLU A 58 15.93 21.83 8.77
CA GLU A 58 16.88 20.76 8.44
C GLU A 58 17.43 20.07 9.69
N GLN A 59 17.72 20.82 10.75
CA GLN A 59 18.15 20.26 12.04
C GLN A 59 17.05 19.42 12.68
N ARG A 60 15.80 19.89 12.60
CA ARG A 60 14.64 19.07 13.00
C ARG A 60 14.55 17.79 12.17
N TRP A 61 14.71 17.89 10.84
CA TRP A 61 14.67 16.73 9.97
C TRP A 61 15.78 15.74 10.26
N LEU A 62 16.98 16.22 10.57
CA LEU A 62 18.09 15.39 11.00
C LEU A 62 17.74 14.57 12.25
N GLY A 63 17.17 15.19 13.28
CA GLY A 63 16.70 14.49 14.48
C GLY A 63 15.61 13.45 14.19
N ILE A 64 14.63 13.79 13.32
CA ILE A 64 13.58 12.88 12.89
C ILE A 64 14.18 11.67 12.16
N THR A 65 15.09 11.89 11.22
CA THR A 65 15.69 10.80 10.42
C THR A 65 16.56 9.88 11.26
N TRP A 66 17.27 10.38 12.24
CA TRP A 66 18.03 9.54 13.18
C TRP A 66 17.13 8.64 14.01
N THR A 67 16.05 9.22 14.58
CA THR A 67 15.10 8.45 15.38
C THR A 67 14.41 7.39 14.52
N ARG A 68 14.06 7.73 13.27
CA ARG A 68 13.49 6.77 12.30
C ARG A 68 14.49 5.68 11.92
N ALA A 69 15.76 6.02 11.71
CA ALA A 69 16.80 5.06 11.35
C ALA A 69 16.95 3.96 12.40
N ALA A 70 16.81 4.31 13.69
CA ALA A 70 16.85 3.34 14.80
C ALA A 70 15.63 2.38 14.81
N LEU A 71 14.51 2.77 14.21
CA LEU A 71 13.27 1.96 14.13
C LEU A 71 13.21 1.11 12.86
N LEU A 72 14.04 1.39 11.86
CA LEU A 72 13.97 0.72 10.56
C LEU A 72 14.39 -0.74 10.65
N LYS A 73 13.47 -1.63 10.27
CA LYS A 73 13.71 -3.07 10.11
C LYS A 73 13.71 -3.42 8.61
N PRO A 74 14.67 -4.18 8.10
CA PRO A 74 14.67 -4.59 6.70
C PRO A 74 13.55 -5.59 6.42
N LEU A 75 13.05 -5.56 5.18
CA LEU A 75 12.13 -6.52 4.59
C LEU A 75 12.91 -7.35 3.54
N PRO A 76 13.63 -8.42 3.93
CA PRO A 76 14.66 -9.03 3.08
C PRO A 76 14.17 -9.53 1.72
N LEU A 77 12.89 -9.92 1.62
CA LEU A 77 12.28 -10.46 0.40
C LEU A 77 11.70 -9.38 -0.52
N LEU A 78 11.53 -8.15 -0.01
CA LEU A 78 10.98 -7.02 -0.77
C LEU A 78 12.11 -6.07 -1.13
N LEU A 79 12.51 -6.08 -2.41
CA LEU A 79 13.67 -5.35 -2.89
C LEU A 79 13.28 -4.15 -3.75
N ASP A 80 14.02 -3.07 -3.61
CA ASP A 80 13.96 -1.92 -4.51
C ASP A 80 14.62 -2.21 -5.89
N LYS A 81 14.69 -1.22 -6.78
CA LYS A 81 15.32 -1.37 -8.10
C LYS A 81 16.83 -1.58 -8.05
N THR A 82 17.48 -1.22 -6.93
CA THR A 82 18.92 -1.41 -6.72
C THR A 82 19.22 -2.71 -5.98
N GLN A 83 18.22 -3.59 -5.84
CA GLN A 83 18.28 -4.88 -5.12
C GLN A 83 18.56 -4.70 -3.61
N GLN A 84 18.27 -3.51 -3.06
CA GLN A 84 18.33 -3.29 -1.62
C GLN A 84 16.97 -3.57 -0.97
N PRO A 85 16.95 -4.20 0.23
CA PRO A 85 15.70 -4.47 0.92
C PRO A 85 15.00 -3.18 1.33
N PHE A 86 13.70 -3.09 1.09
CA PHE A 86 12.86 -2.08 1.70
C PHE A 86 12.93 -2.18 3.22
N LYS A 87 12.66 -1.07 3.89
CA LYS A 87 12.72 -0.99 5.35
C LYS A 87 11.39 -0.47 5.89
N LEU A 88 10.95 -1.05 6.99
CA LEU A 88 9.73 -0.68 7.70
C LEU A 88 10.09 -0.10 9.08
N ALA A 89 9.51 1.04 9.42
CA ALA A 89 9.52 1.59 10.77
C ALA A 89 8.09 1.53 11.35
N LEU A 90 7.93 0.97 12.53
CA LEU A 90 6.68 1.01 13.29
C LEU A 90 6.83 1.99 14.46
N THR A 91 6.20 3.15 14.34
CA THR A 91 6.18 4.18 15.38
C THR A 91 5.15 3.86 16.46
N ASP A 92 5.19 4.58 17.59
CA ASP A 92 4.24 4.37 18.69
C ASP A 92 2.78 4.58 18.26
N SER A 93 2.52 5.57 17.40
CA SER A 93 1.16 5.78 16.88
C SER A 93 0.70 4.62 16.01
N MET A 94 1.58 4.12 15.14
CA MET A 94 1.29 2.95 14.30
C MET A 94 1.03 1.70 15.15
N GLN A 95 1.87 1.43 16.15
CA GLN A 95 1.69 0.29 17.06
C GLN A 95 0.35 0.38 17.82
N ARG A 96 -0.04 1.59 18.23
CA ARG A 96 -1.33 1.84 18.89
C ARG A 96 -2.51 1.56 17.98
N HIS A 97 -2.41 1.93 16.69
CA HIS A 97 -3.42 1.58 15.68
C HIS A 97 -3.48 0.08 15.40
N LEU A 98 -2.33 -0.60 15.31
CA LEU A 98 -2.29 -2.05 15.13
C LEU A 98 -2.95 -2.77 16.32
N HIS A 99 -2.63 -2.36 17.56
CA HIS A 99 -3.28 -2.88 18.75
C HIS A 99 -4.81 -2.65 18.74
N TYR A 100 -5.26 -1.47 18.32
CA TYR A 100 -6.68 -1.19 18.18
C TYR A 100 -7.35 -2.12 17.15
N ILE A 101 -6.72 -2.31 16.00
CA ILE A 101 -7.21 -3.23 14.95
C ILE A 101 -7.30 -4.65 15.49
N ASP A 102 -6.28 -5.15 16.18
CA ASP A 102 -6.29 -6.48 16.77
C ASP A 102 -7.43 -6.66 17.76
N ARG A 103 -7.64 -5.67 18.62
CA ARG A 103 -8.68 -5.72 19.63
C ARG A 103 -10.10 -5.69 19.04
N GLU A 104 -10.33 -4.89 18.00
CA GLU A 104 -11.68 -4.62 17.47
C GLU A 104 -12.02 -5.48 16.24
N ALA A 105 -11.03 -5.94 15.48
CA ALA A 105 -11.22 -6.65 14.22
C ALA A 105 -10.74 -8.12 14.24
N ALA A 106 -9.91 -8.51 15.20
CA ALA A 106 -9.46 -9.90 15.33
C ALA A 106 -10.49 -10.76 16.09
N GLY A 107 -11.06 -11.71 15.40
CA GLY A 107 -11.96 -12.72 16.00
C GLY A 107 -13.45 -12.49 15.76
N SER A 108 -14.27 -12.42 16.80
CA SER A 108 -15.73 -12.29 16.67
C SER A 108 -16.17 -10.83 16.64
N VAL A 109 -17.08 -10.48 15.74
CA VAL A 109 -17.76 -9.18 15.77
C VAL A 109 -18.75 -9.20 16.96
N LYS A 110 -18.51 -8.36 17.98
CA LYS A 110 -19.42 -8.24 19.12
C LYS A 110 -20.84 -7.89 18.65
N GLY A 111 -21.82 -8.68 19.07
CA GLY A 111 -23.25 -8.45 18.76
C GLY A 111 -23.74 -9.10 17.46
N VAL A 112 -22.93 -9.90 16.78
CA VAL A 112 -23.35 -10.71 15.65
C VAL A 112 -23.36 -12.18 16.07
N ASP A 113 -24.56 -12.74 16.29
CA ASP A 113 -24.72 -14.18 16.57
C ASP A 113 -24.19 -14.99 15.37
N ALA A 114 -23.31 -15.94 15.67
CA ALA A 114 -22.64 -16.79 14.69
C ALA A 114 -23.57 -17.55 13.73
N ALA A 115 -24.83 -17.80 14.15
CA ALA A 115 -25.74 -18.66 13.44
C ALA A 115 -26.65 -17.99 12.41
N SER A 116 -26.96 -16.69 12.50
CA SER A 116 -27.94 -16.05 11.62
C SER A 116 -27.55 -14.72 10.98
N GLY A 117 -26.52 -14.03 11.50
CA GLY A 117 -26.12 -12.69 11.07
C GLY A 117 -24.84 -12.64 10.22
N GLN A 118 -23.92 -13.57 10.45
CA GLN A 118 -22.57 -13.55 9.87
C GLN A 118 -22.58 -13.58 8.33
N GLY A 119 -23.43 -14.40 7.71
CA GLY A 119 -23.50 -14.51 6.26
C GLY A 119 -23.98 -13.22 5.59
N ARG A 120 -25.03 -12.60 6.12
CA ARG A 120 -25.58 -11.34 5.55
C ARG A 120 -24.66 -10.16 5.78
N PHE A 121 -24.04 -10.08 6.95
CA PHE A 121 -23.08 -9.03 7.26
C PHE A 121 -21.84 -9.14 6.36
N MET A 122 -21.32 -10.35 6.19
CA MET A 122 -20.14 -10.61 5.34
C MET A 122 -20.43 -10.28 3.86
N ILE A 123 -21.56 -10.71 3.31
CA ILE A 123 -21.95 -10.37 1.93
C ILE A 123 -22.06 -8.86 1.76
N ARG A 124 -22.67 -8.17 2.72
CA ARG A 124 -22.77 -6.72 2.69
C ARG A 124 -21.41 -6.04 2.74
N SER A 125 -20.51 -6.52 3.58
CA SER A 125 -19.14 -6.00 3.68
C SER A 125 -18.36 -6.23 2.39
N LEU A 126 -18.48 -7.39 1.75
CA LEU A 126 -17.83 -7.68 0.47
C LEU A 126 -18.35 -6.77 -0.65
N ILE A 127 -19.64 -6.50 -0.70
CA ILE A 127 -20.24 -5.56 -1.66
C ILE A 127 -19.70 -4.14 -1.44
N GLU A 128 -19.65 -3.67 -0.20
CA GLU A 128 -19.11 -2.36 0.15
C GLU A 128 -17.62 -2.24 -0.22
N GLU A 129 -16.84 -3.26 0.08
CA GLU A 129 -15.41 -3.30 -0.21
C GLU A 129 -15.16 -3.32 -1.73
N ALA A 130 -15.85 -4.19 -2.47
CA ALA A 130 -15.73 -4.27 -3.92
C ALA A 130 -16.05 -2.93 -4.60
N MET A 131 -17.05 -2.22 -4.09
CA MET A 131 -17.43 -0.90 -4.57
C MET A 131 -16.38 0.16 -4.27
N THR A 132 -15.99 0.29 -2.99
CA THR A 132 -15.11 1.36 -2.53
C THR A 132 -13.70 1.21 -3.11
N SER A 133 -13.17 -0.01 -3.17
CA SER A 133 -11.89 -0.31 -3.83
C SER A 133 -11.92 0.06 -5.31
N SER A 134 -12.97 -0.37 -6.04
CA SER A 134 -13.08 -0.06 -7.47
C SER A 134 -13.27 1.43 -7.74
N GLN A 135 -13.94 2.16 -6.84
CA GLN A 135 -14.07 3.63 -6.94
C GLN A 135 -12.75 4.35 -6.74
N LEU A 136 -11.88 3.87 -5.85
CA LEU A 136 -10.51 4.37 -5.70
C LEU A 136 -9.69 4.20 -6.98
N GLU A 137 -9.93 3.11 -7.70
CA GLU A 137 -9.30 2.80 -8.99
C GLU A 137 -9.99 3.47 -10.21
N GLY A 138 -11.00 4.30 -9.97
CA GLY A 138 -11.62 5.13 -11.00
C GLY A 138 -12.99 4.68 -11.49
N ALA A 139 -13.61 3.64 -10.92
CA ALA A 139 -14.98 3.29 -11.24
C ALA A 139 -15.97 4.40 -10.80
N SER A 140 -16.85 4.81 -11.68
CA SER A 140 -17.77 5.93 -11.47
C SER A 140 -19.23 5.53 -11.15
N THR A 141 -19.49 4.23 -10.97
CA THR A 141 -20.83 3.69 -10.68
C THR A 141 -21.33 4.14 -9.30
N THR A 142 -22.60 4.50 -9.20
CA THR A 142 -23.20 4.87 -7.91
C THR A 142 -23.37 3.65 -7.00
N ARG A 143 -23.35 3.89 -5.68
CA ARG A 143 -23.55 2.84 -4.67
C ARG A 143 -24.85 2.07 -4.84
N ALA A 144 -25.94 2.75 -5.21
CA ALA A 144 -27.25 2.13 -5.42
C ALA A 144 -27.22 1.14 -6.59
N VAL A 145 -26.64 1.54 -7.72
CA VAL A 145 -26.52 0.73 -8.94
C VAL A 145 -25.61 -0.48 -8.71
N ALA A 146 -24.44 -0.28 -8.08
CA ALA A 146 -23.51 -1.37 -7.78
C ALA A 146 -24.14 -2.41 -6.84
N LYS A 147 -24.82 -1.94 -5.78
CA LYS A 147 -25.51 -2.82 -4.84
C LYS A 147 -26.65 -3.59 -5.50
N GLU A 148 -27.45 -2.94 -6.34
CA GLU A 148 -28.51 -3.59 -7.11
C GLU A 148 -27.92 -4.67 -8.03
N MET A 149 -26.90 -4.34 -8.82
CA MET A 149 -26.20 -5.28 -9.70
C MET A 149 -25.72 -6.53 -8.96
N LEU A 150 -24.97 -6.34 -7.88
CA LEU A 150 -24.37 -7.46 -7.12
C LEU A 150 -25.42 -8.29 -6.35
N SER A 151 -26.51 -7.65 -5.88
CA SER A 151 -27.56 -8.36 -5.14
C SER A 151 -28.54 -9.13 -6.02
N THR A 152 -28.78 -8.66 -7.25
CA THR A 152 -29.66 -9.33 -8.22
C THR A 152 -28.89 -10.30 -9.13
N GLY A 153 -27.57 -10.22 -9.18
CA GLY A 153 -26.73 -11.03 -10.07
C GLY A 153 -26.84 -10.63 -11.54
N ARG A 154 -27.33 -9.41 -11.86
CA ARG A 154 -27.39 -8.96 -13.25
C ARG A 154 -26.00 -8.70 -13.83
N ALA A 155 -25.86 -8.87 -15.13
CA ALA A 155 -24.60 -8.58 -15.82
C ALA A 155 -24.24 -7.08 -15.75
N PRO A 156 -22.92 -6.76 -15.68
CA PRO A 156 -22.41 -5.40 -15.80
C PRO A 156 -22.79 -4.75 -17.16
N ARG A 157 -23.13 -3.47 -17.15
CA ARG A 157 -23.55 -2.71 -18.33
C ARG A 157 -22.43 -1.86 -18.94
N ASP A 158 -21.44 -1.49 -18.12
CA ASP A 158 -20.30 -0.66 -18.52
C ASP A 158 -19.02 -1.12 -17.82
N GLN A 159 -17.90 -0.46 -18.15
CA GLN A 159 -16.59 -0.77 -17.60
C GLN A 159 -16.53 -0.55 -16.07
N SER A 160 -17.16 0.49 -15.55
CA SER A 160 -17.18 0.76 -14.10
C SER A 160 -17.91 -0.32 -13.32
N GLU A 161 -19.08 -0.76 -13.83
CA GLU A 161 -19.80 -1.89 -13.25
C GLU A 161 -19.00 -3.20 -13.38
N ARG A 162 -18.30 -3.39 -14.51
CA ARG A 162 -17.43 -4.55 -14.72
C ARG A 162 -16.29 -4.60 -13.69
N MET A 163 -15.61 -3.48 -13.44
CA MET A 163 -14.56 -3.39 -12.43
C MET A 163 -15.07 -3.80 -11.04
N ILE A 164 -16.26 -3.31 -10.64
CA ILE A 164 -16.86 -3.64 -9.35
C ILE A 164 -17.24 -5.12 -9.28
N TYR A 165 -17.82 -5.65 -10.35
CA TYR A 165 -18.20 -7.07 -10.44
C TYR A 165 -16.97 -7.99 -10.34
N ASN A 166 -15.92 -7.70 -11.11
CA ASN A 166 -14.68 -8.46 -11.09
C ASN A 166 -14.03 -8.47 -9.71
N ASN A 167 -14.01 -7.31 -9.04
CA ASN A 167 -13.47 -7.21 -7.68
C ASN A 167 -14.30 -8.06 -6.69
N TYR A 168 -15.64 -8.02 -6.80
CA TYR A 168 -16.51 -8.86 -5.98
C TYR A 168 -16.27 -10.36 -6.23
N VAL A 169 -16.10 -10.76 -7.48
CA VAL A 169 -15.77 -12.16 -7.85
C VAL A 169 -14.43 -12.57 -7.27
N ALA A 170 -13.37 -11.74 -7.44
CA ALA A 170 -12.05 -12.02 -6.90
C ALA A 170 -12.06 -12.18 -5.37
N MET A 171 -12.80 -11.31 -4.66
CA MET A 171 -12.95 -11.42 -3.19
C MET A 171 -13.64 -12.73 -2.77
N ASN A 172 -14.66 -13.19 -3.52
CA ASN A 172 -15.31 -14.46 -3.25
C ASN A 172 -14.35 -15.65 -3.50
N VAL A 173 -13.58 -15.62 -4.59
CA VAL A 173 -12.55 -16.63 -4.87
C VAL A 173 -11.54 -16.70 -3.75
N ILE A 174 -11.02 -15.56 -3.28
CA ILE A 174 -10.08 -15.50 -2.15
C ILE A 174 -10.71 -16.09 -0.88
N ARG A 175 -11.96 -15.77 -0.60
CA ARG A 175 -12.67 -16.26 0.56
C ARG A 175 -12.88 -17.79 0.51
N GLU A 176 -13.29 -18.31 -0.64
CA GLU A 176 -13.54 -19.76 -0.85
C GLU A 176 -12.24 -20.57 -0.82
N ARG A 177 -11.17 -19.97 -1.32
CA ARG A 177 -9.83 -20.54 -1.24
C ARG A 177 -9.39 -20.85 0.18
N GLY A 178 -9.80 -20.05 1.17
CA GLY A 178 -9.39 -20.19 2.55
C GLY A 178 -7.91 -19.89 2.81
N ILE A 179 -7.41 -20.31 3.98
CA ILE A 179 -6.02 -20.07 4.41
C ILE A 179 -5.15 -21.19 3.86
N ARG A 180 -4.44 -20.90 2.78
CA ARG A 180 -3.40 -21.78 2.17
C ARG A 180 -2.32 -20.91 1.53
N PRO A 181 -1.09 -21.43 1.32
CA PRO A 181 -0.02 -20.70 0.69
C PRO A 181 -0.43 -20.15 -0.69
N ILE A 182 -0.08 -18.89 -0.98
CA ILE A 182 -0.33 -18.26 -2.28
C ILE A 182 0.81 -18.57 -3.23
N THR A 183 0.50 -18.76 -4.51
CA THR A 183 1.47 -19.07 -5.57
C THR A 183 1.48 -17.96 -6.63
N PRO A 184 2.55 -17.83 -7.44
CA PRO A 184 2.55 -16.91 -8.58
C PRO A 184 1.41 -17.18 -9.58
N GLY A 185 1.05 -18.44 -9.80
CA GLY A 185 -0.07 -18.81 -10.66
C GLY A 185 -1.41 -18.27 -10.15
N GLU A 186 -1.65 -18.32 -8.84
CA GLU A 186 -2.87 -17.77 -8.23
C GLU A 186 -2.90 -16.23 -8.31
N ILE A 187 -1.76 -15.55 -8.24
CA ILE A 187 -1.71 -14.09 -8.47
C ILE A 187 -2.11 -13.76 -9.90
N LEU A 188 -1.63 -14.53 -10.88
CA LEU A 188 -2.01 -14.35 -12.28
C LEU A 188 -3.50 -14.68 -12.52
N GLU A 189 -4.03 -15.71 -11.87
CA GLU A 189 -5.47 -16.04 -11.89
C GLU A 189 -6.31 -14.89 -11.34
N LEU A 190 -5.95 -14.35 -10.17
CA LEU A 190 -6.62 -13.17 -9.58
C LEU A 190 -6.52 -11.95 -10.50
N HIS A 191 -5.34 -11.72 -11.11
CA HIS A 191 -5.16 -10.67 -12.11
C HIS A 191 -6.12 -10.87 -13.29
N SER A 192 -6.24 -12.08 -13.80
CA SER A 192 -7.17 -12.40 -14.90
C SER A 192 -8.62 -12.12 -14.52
N ILE A 193 -9.05 -12.49 -13.30
CA ILE A 193 -10.40 -12.21 -12.82
C ILE A 193 -10.64 -10.69 -12.69
N LEU A 194 -9.69 -9.97 -12.09
CA LEU A 194 -9.82 -8.53 -11.86
C LEU A 194 -9.85 -7.72 -13.15
N THR A 195 -9.15 -8.19 -14.18
CA THR A 195 -8.99 -7.46 -15.45
C THR A 195 -9.93 -7.95 -16.56
N ASP A 196 -10.79 -8.92 -16.30
CA ASP A 196 -11.75 -9.44 -17.30
C ASP A 196 -12.61 -8.32 -17.89
N GLY A 197 -12.50 -8.12 -19.21
CA GLY A 197 -13.25 -7.11 -19.95
C GLY A 197 -12.96 -5.65 -19.56
N THR A 198 -11.86 -5.36 -18.86
CA THR A 198 -11.49 -3.99 -18.45
C THR A 198 -10.18 -3.48 -19.06
N LEU A 199 -9.35 -4.34 -19.63
CA LEU A 199 -8.11 -3.98 -20.32
C LEU A 199 -8.37 -3.60 -21.78
N GLU A 200 -7.53 -2.70 -22.32
CA GLU A 200 -7.55 -2.33 -23.74
C GLU A 200 -7.20 -3.55 -24.63
N LEU A 201 -6.19 -4.34 -24.20
CA LEU A 201 -5.79 -5.58 -24.86
C LEU A 201 -6.16 -6.77 -23.95
N PRO A 202 -7.15 -7.58 -24.30
CA PRO A 202 -7.54 -8.76 -23.52
C PRO A 202 -6.39 -9.78 -23.29
N THR A 203 -5.41 -9.80 -24.19
CA THR A 203 -4.21 -10.65 -24.09
C THR A 203 -3.29 -10.29 -22.92
N ASP A 204 -3.47 -9.11 -22.30
CA ASP A 204 -2.66 -8.67 -21.15
C ASP A 204 -3.19 -9.23 -19.82
N SER A 205 -4.38 -9.82 -19.86
CA SER A 205 -5.00 -10.44 -18.69
C SER A 205 -4.26 -11.71 -18.28
N GLY A 206 -3.99 -11.86 -16.97
CA GLY A 206 -3.41 -13.08 -16.40
C GLY A 206 -1.95 -13.37 -16.79
N ARG A 207 -1.20 -12.37 -17.29
CA ARG A 207 0.22 -12.51 -17.59
C ARG A 207 1.09 -11.47 -16.91
N PHE A 208 2.36 -11.77 -16.79
CA PHE A 208 3.35 -10.74 -16.46
C PHE A 208 3.59 -9.85 -17.69
N ARG A 209 3.89 -8.58 -17.43
CA ARG A 209 4.31 -7.64 -18.46
C ARG A 209 5.66 -8.05 -19.06
N THR A 210 5.87 -7.65 -20.30
CA THR A 210 7.13 -7.78 -21.03
C THR A 210 7.80 -6.43 -21.23
N ALA A 211 9.02 -6.40 -21.75
CA ALA A 211 9.71 -5.16 -22.04
C ALA A 211 8.97 -4.30 -23.10
N GLU A 212 8.26 -4.95 -24.02
CA GLU A 212 7.51 -4.30 -25.10
C GLU A 212 6.28 -3.53 -24.58
N ASP A 213 5.76 -3.88 -23.40
CA ASP A 213 4.60 -3.20 -22.80
C ASP A 213 4.92 -1.77 -22.33
N ASN A 214 6.18 -1.37 -22.20
CA ASN A 214 6.67 -0.03 -21.88
C ASN A 214 5.93 0.64 -20.70
N VAL A 215 5.67 -0.12 -19.65
CA VAL A 215 4.89 0.37 -18.49
C VAL A 215 5.65 1.44 -17.72
N ALA A 216 5.01 2.61 -17.56
CA ALA A 216 5.48 3.70 -16.73
C ALA A 216 4.29 4.51 -16.19
N ILE A 217 4.48 5.19 -15.08
CA ILE A 217 3.44 6.02 -14.48
C ILE A 217 3.74 7.49 -14.77
N PHE A 218 2.78 8.16 -15.37
CA PHE A 218 2.83 9.58 -15.68
C PHE A 218 1.74 10.35 -14.92
N ASP A 219 1.97 11.64 -14.68
CA ASP A 219 0.93 12.53 -14.22
C ASP A 219 -0.08 12.84 -15.36
N ARG A 220 -1.18 13.50 -15.01
CA ARG A 220 -2.19 13.97 -15.99
C ARG A 220 -1.89 15.38 -16.50
N GLY A 221 -0.64 15.83 -16.44
CA GLY A 221 -0.19 17.11 -16.94
C GLY A 221 -0.13 17.17 -18.47
N SER A 222 0.08 18.37 -18.99
CA SER A 222 0.34 18.57 -20.42
C SER A 222 1.53 19.54 -20.57
N PRO A 223 2.73 19.07 -20.95
CA PRO A 223 3.08 17.66 -21.22
C PRO A 223 3.04 16.79 -19.95
N PRO A 224 2.81 15.45 -20.07
CA PRO A 224 2.81 14.56 -18.94
C PRO A 224 4.22 14.40 -18.35
N THR A 225 4.32 14.38 -17.01
CA THR A 225 5.58 14.18 -16.30
C THR A 225 5.70 12.73 -15.85
N LEU A 226 6.85 12.10 -16.09
CA LEU A 226 7.14 10.76 -15.59
C LEU A 226 7.23 10.79 -14.07
N LEU A 227 6.35 10.04 -13.40
CA LEU A 227 6.29 9.92 -11.95
C LEU A 227 7.06 8.70 -11.44
N HIS A 228 6.91 7.55 -12.12
CA HIS A 228 7.54 6.31 -11.71
C HIS A 228 7.84 5.42 -12.91
N THR A 229 9.02 4.81 -12.90
CA THR A 229 9.39 3.70 -13.80
C THR A 229 9.48 2.44 -12.94
N PRO A 230 8.68 1.41 -13.18
CA PRO A 230 8.74 0.18 -12.40
C PRO A 230 10.05 -0.59 -12.65
N PRO A 231 10.38 -1.61 -11.85
CA PRO A 231 11.50 -2.51 -12.12
C PRO A 231 11.45 -3.11 -13.54
N PRO A 232 12.57 -3.58 -14.10
CA PRO A 232 12.60 -4.25 -15.40
C PRO A 232 11.60 -5.42 -15.48
N ALA A 233 10.98 -5.62 -16.64
CA ALA A 233 9.93 -6.64 -16.81
C ALA A 233 10.44 -8.06 -16.54
N GLU A 234 11.69 -8.34 -16.93
CA GLU A 234 12.37 -9.62 -16.71
C GLU A 234 12.56 -9.97 -15.23
N GLU A 235 12.53 -8.98 -14.33
CA GLU A 235 12.62 -9.22 -12.88
C GLU A 235 11.26 -9.58 -12.24
N VAL A 236 10.14 -9.29 -12.91
CA VAL A 236 8.81 -9.41 -12.32
C VAL A 236 8.51 -10.84 -11.85
N PRO A 237 8.79 -11.92 -12.60
CA PRO A 237 8.52 -13.28 -12.11
C PRO A 237 9.25 -13.59 -10.80
N ALA A 238 10.55 -13.28 -10.71
CA ALA A 238 11.34 -13.51 -9.50
C ALA A 238 10.91 -12.62 -8.34
N ARG A 239 10.43 -11.41 -8.60
CA ARG A 239 9.86 -10.51 -7.59
C ARG A 239 8.55 -11.07 -7.03
N ILE A 240 7.69 -11.62 -7.87
CA ILE A 240 6.43 -12.25 -7.45
C ILE A 240 6.69 -13.54 -6.66
N GLU A 241 7.68 -14.34 -7.02
CA GLU A 241 8.08 -15.51 -6.22
C GLU A 241 8.51 -15.10 -4.81
N ARG A 242 9.38 -14.07 -4.69
CA ARG A 242 9.78 -13.51 -3.38
C ARG A 242 8.59 -12.95 -2.61
N LEU A 243 7.65 -12.31 -3.31
CA LEU A 243 6.43 -11.81 -2.71
C LEU A 243 5.57 -12.94 -2.13
N CYS A 244 5.38 -14.04 -2.88
CA CYS A 244 4.68 -15.23 -2.39
C CYS A 244 5.38 -15.83 -1.17
N THR A 245 6.71 -15.92 -1.17
CA THR A 245 7.50 -16.36 -0.02
C THR A 245 7.26 -15.43 1.18
N PHE A 246 7.32 -14.11 0.96
CA PHE A 246 7.06 -13.12 2.01
C PHE A 246 5.65 -13.24 2.60
N ILE A 247 4.64 -13.56 1.79
CA ILE A 247 3.26 -13.76 2.25
C ILE A 247 3.15 -15.03 3.09
N ASN A 248 3.69 -16.13 2.59
CA ASN A 248 3.46 -17.48 3.09
C ASN A 248 4.27 -17.81 4.36
N GLU A 249 5.44 -17.20 4.52
CA GLU A 249 6.34 -17.50 5.62
C GLU A 249 6.14 -16.55 6.81
N GLU A 250 6.43 -17.05 8.00
CA GLU A 250 6.55 -16.20 9.18
C GLU A 250 7.77 -15.29 9.03
N SER A 251 7.55 -13.99 9.24
CA SER A 251 8.61 -13.01 9.12
C SER A 251 9.53 -13.03 10.33
N THR A 252 10.84 -13.12 10.08
CA THR A 252 11.88 -12.96 11.10
C THR A 252 12.75 -11.75 10.73
N PRO A 253 12.75 -10.66 11.49
CA PRO A 253 11.95 -10.41 12.71
C PRO A 253 10.44 -10.32 12.44
N PHE A 254 9.63 -10.53 13.47
CA PHE A 254 8.17 -10.48 13.38
C PHE A 254 7.69 -9.16 12.75
N ILE A 255 6.78 -9.29 11.80
CA ILE A 255 6.06 -8.18 11.17
C ILE A 255 4.57 -8.41 11.40
N HIS A 256 3.91 -7.41 11.95
CA HIS A 256 2.46 -7.46 12.19
C HIS A 256 1.68 -7.75 10.90
N PRO A 257 0.67 -8.65 10.85
CA PRO A 257 -0.05 -9.02 9.63
C PRO A 257 -0.59 -7.84 8.82
N VAL A 258 -1.13 -6.82 9.48
CA VAL A 258 -1.60 -5.60 8.80
C VAL A 258 -0.44 -4.84 8.14
N ALA A 259 0.70 -4.71 8.84
CA ALA A 259 1.88 -4.07 8.26
C ALA A 259 2.46 -4.88 7.10
N LYS A 260 2.38 -6.22 7.18
CA LYS A 260 2.74 -7.14 6.09
C LYS A 260 1.84 -6.96 4.87
N ALA A 261 0.52 -6.84 5.07
CA ALA A 261 -0.43 -6.57 3.99
C ALA A 261 -0.19 -5.21 3.31
N ILE A 262 0.15 -4.16 4.09
CA ILE A 262 0.50 -2.85 3.55
C ILE A 262 1.79 -2.92 2.71
N ALA A 263 2.82 -3.63 3.19
CA ALA A 263 4.07 -3.82 2.45
C ALA A 263 3.86 -4.61 1.15
N LEU A 264 2.98 -5.61 1.17
CA LEU A 264 2.54 -6.37 0.00
C LEU A 264 1.87 -5.46 -1.03
N HIS A 265 0.88 -4.68 -0.62
CA HIS A 265 0.17 -3.74 -1.49
C HIS A 265 1.13 -2.73 -2.14
N PHE A 266 2.05 -2.17 -1.36
CA PHE A 266 3.10 -1.29 -1.86
C PHE A 266 3.98 -1.98 -2.91
N GLN A 267 4.40 -3.22 -2.67
CA GLN A 267 5.29 -3.95 -3.58
C GLN A 267 4.63 -4.30 -4.92
N ILE A 268 3.32 -4.54 -4.93
CA ILE A 268 2.56 -4.78 -6.17
C ILE A 268 2.48 -3.49 -7.01
N GLY A 269 2.34 -2.33 -6.35
CA GLY A 269 2.30 -1.02 -7.03
C GLY A 269 3.66 -0.46 -7.43
N TYR A 270 4.75 -1.02 -6.90
CA TYR A 270 6.11 -0.58 -7.15
C TYR A 270 6.65 -1.12 -8.46
#